data_45edfca13301f55b1ccfa10954db8a9e
#
_entry.id   45edfca13301f55b1ccfa10954db8a9e
#
_cell.length_a   1.000
_cell.length_b   1.000
_cell.length_c   1.000
_cell.angle_alpha   90.00
_cell.angle_beta   90.00
_cell.angle_gamma   90.00
#
_symmetry.space_group_name_H-M   'P 1'
#
loop_
_entity.id
_entity.type
_entity.pdbx_description
1 polymer ?
#
loop_
_entity_poly.entity_id
_entity_poly.type
_entity_poly.pdbx_seq_one_letter_code
_entity_poly.pdbx_strand_id
1 'polypeptide(L)'
;MPAVAVIGGGPAGLMAAEVLAQGGVQVDLFDAMPSVGRKFLLAGVGGMNITHSESFEPFLSRYGARAEAIRPLLEAFPPTALCEWIHALGIETFNGSSGRVFPKEMKAAPLLRAWLHRLRAMGVRFHVRRRWLGWNDAGALYFAAPEGELAAQADVVVLALGGGSWARLGSDGAWAALLAQRGMDVAPLKPANCGFDVVGGWSEHLRTRFAGQPLKTVALRFTDTDGNVHQRKGELMLSDSGVEGSLIYAVSALLRDTIAAQGSVSIELDLAPDKPLERVVAEVTHPRGSRSLSSHLQSRAGIKGVKMALLREVLSAEQLNNPVTLAHAIKSLPLILSAARPLDEAISSAGGIKFESLDAKLMLRDLPGVFCAGEMLDWEAPTGGYLLTACFASGRVAGQGALNYLAEKN
;
A
#
# COMPACT_ATOMS: atom_id res chain seq x y z
N MET A 1 15.30 -23.06 26.96
CA MET A 1 14.28 -22.07 26.57
C MET A 1 13.92 -22.34 25.12
N PRO A 2 12.66 -22.30 24.75
CA PRO A 2 12.28 -22.52 23.37
C PRO A 2 12.92 -21.47 22.45
N ALA A 3 13.37 -21.89 21.27
CA ALA A 3 13.97 -21.04 20.26
C ALA A 3 12.87 -20.54 19.30
N VAL A 4 12.70 -19.24 19.20
CA VAL A 4 11.71 -18.63 18.31
C VAL A 4 12.41 -17.80 17.24
N ALA A 5 12.11 -18.10 15.97
CA ALA A 5 12.60 -17.35 14.82
C ALA A 5 11.51 -16.46 14.25
N VAL A 6 11.82 -15.18 14.06
CA VAL A 6 10.99 -14.23 13.29
C VAL A 6 11.73 -13.92 11.99
N ILE A 7 11.09 -14.10 10.85
CA ILE A 7 11.71 -13.90 9.54
C ILE A 7 11.04 -12.73 8.83
N GLY A 8 11.81 -11.64 8.68
CA GLY A 8 11.37 -10.36 8.17
C GLY A 8 11.28 -9.29 9.26
N GLY A 9 12.14 -8.28 9.18
CA GLY A 9 12.24 -7.15 10.11
C GLY A 9 11.39 -5.94 9.71
N GLY A 10 10.23 -6.19 9.08
CA GLY A 10 9.19 -5.18 8.83
C GLY A 10 8.28 -4.95 10.03
N PRO A 11 7.25 -4.07 9.93
CA PRO A 11 6.35 -3.75 11.04
C PRO A 11 5.71 -4.98 11.70
N ALA A 12 5.26 -5.95 10.91
CA ALA A 12 4.63 -7.16 11.42
C ALA A 12 5.63 -8.04 12.19
N GLY A 13 6.82 -8.27 11.64
CA GLY A 13 7.84 -9.09 12.32
C GLY A 13 8.40 -8.42 13.57
N LEU A 14 8.63 -7.11 13.55
CA LEU A 14 9.07 -6.36 14.74
C LEU A 14 8.01 -6.40 15.85
N MET A 15 6.71 -6.31 15.50
CA MET A 15 5.62 -6.41 16.46
C MET A 15 5.50 -7.83 17.03
N ALA A 16 5.61 -8.86 16.19
CA ALA A 16 5.64 -10.24 16.66
C ALA A 16 6.82 -10.49 17.61
N ALA A 17 8.02 -10.00 17.26
CA ALA A 17 9.21 -10.10 18.10
C ALA A 17 9.03 -9.39 19.46
N GLU A 18 8.35 -8.23 19.50
CA GLU A 18 8.05 -7.53 20.75
C GLU A 18 7.13 -8.35 21.66
N VAL A 19 6.02 -8.88 21.11
CA VAL A 19 5.09 -9.72 21.85
C VAL A 19 5.77 -10.96 22.41
N LEU A 20 6.57 -11.64 21.60
CA LEU A 20 7.32 -12.83 21.98
C LEU A 20 8.33 -12.53 23.11
N ALA A 21 9.09 -11.44 22.98
CA ALA A 21 10.07 -11.04 24.00
C ALA A 21 9.40 -10.62 25.33
N GLN A 22 8.23 -9.95 25.25
CA GLN A 22 7.40 -9.66 26.42
C GLN A 22 6.90 -10.93 27.13
N GLY A 23 6.62 -11.98 26.36
CA GLY A 23 6.28 -13.32 26.88
C GLY A 23 7.46 -14.09 27.46
N GLY A 24 8.66 -13.49 27.50
CA GLY A 24 9.86 -14.08 28.14
C GLY A 24 10.59 -15.14 27.32
N VAL A 25 10.27 -15.28 26.01
CA VAL A 25 10.99 -16.22 25.13
C VAL A 25 12.16 -15.53 24.42
N GLN A 26 13.21 -16.30 24.13
CA GLN A 26 14.35 -15.80 23.36
C GLN A 26 13.96 -15.69 21.88
N VAL A 27 14.12 -14.51 21.30
CA VAL A 27 13.75 -14.24 19.91
C VAL A 27 14.97 -13.96 19.05
N ASP A 28 15.09 -14.69 17.94
CA ASP A 28 16.02 -14.45 16.84
C ASP A 28 15.27 -13.88 15.65
N LEU A 29 15.53 -12.62 15.30
CA LEU A 29 14.91 -11.95 14.16
C LEU A 29 15.89 -11.90 12.99
N PHE A 30 15.50 -12.51 11.87
CA PHE A 30 16.29 -12.57 10.63
C PHE A 30 15.74 -11.62 9.58
N ASP A 31 16.60 -10.88 8.89
CA ASP A 31 16.24 -10.00 7.78
C ASP A 31 17.26 -10.11 6.64
N ALA A 32 16.77 -10.17 5.41
CA ALA A 32 17.60 -10.24 4.21
C ALA A 32 18.43 -8.99 3.98
N MET A 33 18.00 -7.85 4.47
CA MET A 33 18.61 -6.55 4.26
C MET A 33 19.67 -6.23 5.31
N PRO A 34 20.58 -5.26 5.05
CA PRO A 34 21.59 -4.85 6.03
C PRO A 34 21.03 -4.10 7.26
N SER A 35 19.75 -3.76 7.25
CA SER A 35 19.02 -3.17 8.38
C SER A 35 17.54 -3.49 8.28
N VAL A 36 16.87 -3.63 9.41
CA VAL A 36 15.43 -3.87 9.50
C VAL A 36 14.63 -2.57 9.22
N GLY A 37 13.35 -2.70 8.90
CA GLY A 37 12.42 -1.58 8.76
C GLY A 37 12.63 -0.70 7.52
N ARG A 38 13.29 -1.17 6.47
CA ARG A 38 13.65 -0.34 5.31
C ARG A 38 12.43 0.19 4.54
N LYS A 39 11.46 -0.68 4.23
CA LYS A 39 10.20 -0.26 3.58
C LYS A 39 9.38 0.65 4.51
N PHE A 40 9.40 0.41 5.81
CA PHE A 40 8.76 1.26 6.83
C PHE A 40 9.35 2.69 6.86
N LEU A 41 10.67 2.83 6.73
CA LEU A 41 11.32 4.15 6.64
C LEU A 41 10.91 4.90 5.36
N LEU A 42 10.67 4.20 4.25
CA LEU A 42 10.20 4.81 3.01
C LEU A 42 8.78 5.37 3.14
N ALA A 43 7.92 4.74 3.91
CA ALA A 43 6.55 5.21 4.16
C ALA A 43 6.50 6.62 4.80
N GLY A 44 7.62 7.11 5.34
CA GLY A 44 7.77 8.44 5.92
C GLY A 44 8.17 9.55 4.93
N VAL A 45 8.38 9.25 3.66
CA VAL A 45 8.67 10.26 2.63
C VAL A 45 7.39 11.03 2.31
N GLY A 46 7.31 12.30 2.66
CA GLY A 46 6.10 13.12 2.54
C GLY A 46 5.18 13.13 3.77
N GLY A 47 5.54 12.42 4.83
CA GLY A 47 4.81 12.31 6.09
C GLY A 47 4.35 10.88 6.39
N MET A 48 4.81 10.33 7.50
CA MET A 48 4.47 8.98 7.91
C MET A 48 3.03 8.91 8.43
N ASN A 49 2.13 8.43 7.60
CA ASN A 49 0.77 8.12 8.01
C ASN A 49 0.73 6.72 8.67
N ILE A 50 0.48 6.67 9.98
CA ILE A 50 0.55 5.43 10.77
C ILE A 50 -0.78 4.69 10.75
N THR A 51 -1.89 5.42 10.99
CA THR A 51 -3.24 4.89 11.05
C THR A 51 -4.26 5.97 10.67
N HIS A 52 -5.54 5.70 10.85
CA HIS A 52 -6.62 6.63 10.57
C HIS A 52 -7.57 6.72 11.77
N SER A 53 -8.16 7.91 12.01
CA SER A 53 -9.03 8.18 13.16
C SER A 53 -10.52 7.97 12.88
N GLU A 54 -10.88 7.40 11.72
CA GLU A 54 -12.28 7.05 11.44
C GLU A 54 -12.76 5.92 12.38
N SER A 55 -14.07 5.80 12.55
CA SER A 55 -14.67 4.76 13.36
C SER A 55 -14.41 3.36 12.80
N PHE A 56 -14.57 2.32 13.65
CA PHE A 56 -14.13 0.96 13.35
C PHE A 56 -14.71 0.37 12.05
N GLU A 57 -16.04 0.45 11.85
CA GLU A 57 -16.68 -0.16 10.67
C GLU A 57 -16.25 0.50 9.33
N PRO A 58 -16.23 1.84 9.18
CA PRO A 58 -15.62 2.48 8.02
C PRO A 58 -14.14 2.11 7.82
N PHE A 59 -13.35 2.02 8.91
CA PHE A 59 -11.95 1.60 8.86
C PHE A 59 -11.83 0.17 8.32
N LEU A 60 -12.61 -0.75 8.85
CA LEU A 60 -12.64 -2.16 8.45
C LEU A 60 -13.06 -2.32 6.98
N SER A 61 -14.03 -1.54 6.52
CA SER A 61 -14.50 -1.59 5.13
C SER A 61 -13.41 -1.32 4.09
N ARG A 62 -12.28 -0.69 4.50
CA ARG A 62 -11.14 -0.41 3.61
C ARG A 62 -10.40 -1.66 3.15
N TYR A 63 -10.60 -2.79 3.82
CA TYR A 63 -9.99 -4.08 3.44
C TYR A 63 -10.85 -4.88 2.45
N GLY A 64 -11.95 -4.29 1.95
CA GLY A 64 -12.77 -4.85 0.88
C GLY A 64 -13.23 -6.27 1.15
N ALA A 65 -13.02 -7.18 0.22
CA ALA A 65 -13.44 -8.57 0.34
C ALA A 65 -12.80 -9.33 1.52
N ARG A 66 -11.69 -8.84 2.08
CA ARG A 66 -11.00 -9.45 3.21
C ARG A 66 -11.33 -8.80 4.57
N ALA A 67 -12.28 -7.86 4.61
CA ALA A 67 -12.66 -7.16 5.83
C ALA A 67 -12.97 -8.12 6.99
N GLU A 68 -13.79 -9.15 6.76
CA GLU A 68 -14.15 -10.10 7.81
C GLU A 68 -12.98 -10.96 8.32
N ALA A 69 -12.01 -11.26 7.46
CA ALA A 69 -10.79 -11.95 7.87
C ALA A 69 -9.84 -11.05 8.68
N ILE A 70 -9.85 -9.76 8.40
CA ILE A 70 -9.05 -8.73 9.11
C ILE A 70 -9.72 -8.29 10.42
N ARG A 71 -11.06 -8.36 10.55
CA ARG A 71 -11.82 -7.92 11.74
C ARG A 71 -11.20 -8.39 13.05
N PRO A 72 -10.98 -9.71 13.30
CA PRO A 72 -10.45 -10.17 14.59
C PRO A 72 -9.04 -9.63 14.88
N LEU A 73 -8.24 -9.34 13.86
CA LEU A 73 -6.91 -8.75 14.03
C LEU A 73 -7.01 -7.30 14.52
N LEU A 74 -7.91 -6.51 13.92
CA LEU A 74 -8.14 -5.12 14.31
C LEU A 74 -8.87 -4.99 15.65
N GLU A 75 -9.73 -5.95 16.01
CA GLU A 75 -10.36 -6.00 17.33
C GLU A 75 -9.30 -6.28 18.42
N ALA A 76 -8.33 -7.15 18.13
CA ALA A 76 -7.23 -7.44 19.05
C ALA A 76 -6.23 -6.28 19.18
N PHE A 77 -6.06 -5.48 18.13
CA PHE A 77 -5.15 -4.31 18.13
C PHE A 77 -5.69 -3.18 17.24
N PRO A 78 -6.69 -2.42 17.72
CA PRO A 78 -7.32 -1.34 16.96
C PRO A 78 -6.40 -0.12 16.76
N PRO A 79 -6.77 0.83 15.89
CA PRO A 79 -6.05 2.09 15.68
C PRO A 79 -5.75 2.87 16.94
N THR A 80 -6.65 2.85 17.93
CA THR A 80 -6.45 3.50 19.24
C THR A 80 -5.33 2.85 20.02
N ALA A 81 -5.33 1.51 20.14
CA ALA A 81 -4.26 0.76 20.80
C ALA A 81 -2.91 0.94 20.10
N LEU A 82 -2.89 1.06 18.77
CA LEU A 82 -1.67 1.40 18.02
C LEU A 82 -1.14 2.77 18.41
N CYS A 83 -2.00 3.79 18.54
CA CYS A 83 -1.59 5.12 19.00
C CYS A 83 -1.03 5.08 20.44
N GLU A 84 -1.70 4.37 21.35
CA GLU A 84 -1.25 4.18 22.74
C GLU A 84 0.13 3.52 22.80
N TRP A 85 0.34 2.48 21.98
CA TRP A 85 1.63 1.79 21.87
C TRP A 85 2.74 2.73 21.37
N ILE A 86 2.44 3.60 20.38
CA ILE A 86 3.38 4.62 19.88
C ILE A 86 3.71 5.64 20.97
N HIS A 87 2.69 6.10 21.71
CA HIS A 87 2.89 7.02 22.83
C HIS A 87 3.78 6.40 23.93
N ALA A 88 3.61 5.10 24.20
CA ALA A 88 4.48 4.36 25.12
C ALA A 88 5.94 4.22 24.64
N LEU A 89 6.22 4.51 23.36
CA LEU A 89 7.59 4.67 22.82
C LEU A 89 8.12 6.10 22.95
N GLY A 90 7.35 7.02 23.56
CA GLY A 90 7.72 8.43 23.69
C GLY A 90 7.49 9.26 22.41
N ILE A 91 6.70 8.77 21.47
CA ILE A 91 6.39 9.44 20.21
C ILE A 91 4.96 9.98 20.26
N GLU A 92 4.78 11.28 20.21
CA GLU A 92 3.47 11.92 20.13
C GLU A 92 2.88 11.81 18.71
N THR A 93 1.55 11.70 18.63
CA THR A 93 0.81 11.67 17.35
C THR A 93 -0.20 12.82 17.28
N PHE A 94 -0.62 13.15 16.06
CA PHE A 94 -1.71 14.09 15.81
C PHE A 94 -2.58 13.63 14.64
N ASN A 95 -3.83 14.08 14.60
CA ASN A 95 -4.76 13.83 13.52
C ASN A 95 -4.70 14.96 12.50
N GLY A 96 -4.41 14.63 11.25
CA GLY A 96 -4.54 15.56 10.13
C GLY A 96 -6.01 15.83 9.78
N SER A 97 -6.26 16.87 8.99
CA SER A 97 -7.62 17.26 8.58
C SER A 97 -8.40 16.18 7.80
N SER A 98 -7.69 15.22 7.22
CA SER A 98 -8.28 14.08 6.49
C SER A 98 -8.55 12.86 7.38
N GLY A 99 -8.36 12.94 8.70
CA GLY A 99 -8.45 11.82 9.63
C GLY A 99 -7.20 10.92 9.69
N ARG A 100 -6.21 11.18 8.86
CA ARG A 100 -4.92 10.46 8.92
C ARG A 100 -4.16 10.80 10.20
N VAL A 101 -3.58 9.79 10.83
CA VAL A 101 -2.78 9.97 12.05
C VAL A 101 -1.29 9.93 11.72
N PHE A 102 -0.56 10.91 12.21
CA PHE A 102 0.87 11.08 11.97
C PHE A 102 1.64 11.21 13.27
N PRO A 103 2.93 10.77 13.33
CA PRO A 103 3.84 11.22 14.37
C PRO A 103 4.00 12.74 14.27
N LYS A 104 4.17 13.42 15.40
CA LYS A 104 4.33 14.88 15.44
C LYS A 104 5.47 15.39 14.54
N GLU A 105 6.55 14.63 14.44
CA GLU A 105 7.69 14.95 13.57
C GLU A 105 7.48 14.55 12.08
N MET A 106 6.36 13.94 11.74
CA MET A 106 6.05 13.45 10.38
C MET A 106 7.02 12.39 9.83
N LYS A 107 7.92 11.83 10.64
CA LYS A 107 9.01 10.95 10.22
C LYS A 107 8.91 9.55 10.84
N ALA A 108 9.26 8.52 10.06
CA ALA A 108 9.31 7.13 10.52
C ALA A 108 10.56 6.83 11.38
N ALA A 109 11.68 7.50 11.14
CA ALA A 109 12.96 7.16 11.74
C ALA A 109 13.02 7.31 13.27
N PRO A 110 12.44 8.34 13.91
CA PRO A 110 12.40 8.43 15.37
C PRO A 110 11.64 7.26 16.00
N LEU A 111 10.46 6.93 15.45
CA LEU A 111 9.65 5.82 15.92
C LEU A 111 10.39 4.48 15.79
N LEU A 112 10.98 4.20 14.63
CA LEU A 112 11.73 2.96 14.43
C LEU A 112 12.93 2.87 15.38
N ARG A 113 13.67 3.95 15.63
CA ARG A 113 14.80 3.96 16.56
C ARG A 113 14.38 3.66 17.99
N ALA A 114 13.31 4.30 18.47
CA ALA A 114 12.77 4.05 19.81
C ALA A 114 12.32 2.59 19.95
N TRP A 115 11.66 2.07 18.93
CA TRP A 115 11.21 0.68 18.90
C TRP A 115 12.35 -0.33 18.89
N LEU A 116 13.36 -0.14 18.05
CA LEU A 116 14.53 -1.02 17.99
C LEU A 116 15.37 -0.95 19.30
N HIS A 117 15.41 0.20 19.96
CA HIS A 117 16.02 0.32 21.29
C HIS A 117 15.28 -0.54 22.31
N ARG A 118 13.94 -0.45 22.37
CA ARG A 118 13.09 -1.29 23.24
C ARG A 118 13.30 -2.78 22.97
N LEU A 119 13.27 -3.22 21.71
CA LEU A 119 13.46 -4.63 21.34
C LEU A 119 14.83 -5.19 21.77
N ARG A 120 15.90 -4.39 21.60
CA ARG A 120 17.24 -4.78 22.07
C ARG A 120 17.32 -4.87 23.58
N ALA A 121 16.69 -3.93 24.29
CA ALA A 121 16.63 -3.96 25.75
C ALA A 121 15.89 -5.20 26.29
N MET A 122 14.91 -5.72 25.52
CA MET A 122 14.21 -6.97 25.82
C MET A 122 14.97 -8.23 25.36
N GLY A 123 16.18 -8.10 24.80
CA GLY A 123 17.00 -9.24 24.40
C GLY A 123 16.74 -9.81 23.02
N VAL A 124 15.97 -9.16 22.16
CA VAL A 124 15.79 -9.61 20.77
C VAL A 124 17.12 -9.53 20.01
N ARG A 125 17.53 -10.65 19.43
CA ARG A 125 18.76 -10.77 18.62
C ARG A 125 18.45 -10.53 17.16
N PHE A 126 19.14 -9.56 16.52
CA PHE A 126 18.94 -9.20 15.12
C PHE A 126 20.02 -9.81 14.22
N HIS A 127 19.60 -10.62 13.26
CA HIS A 127 20.45 -11.28 12.27
C HIS A 127 20.14 -10.67 10.89
N VAL A 128 20.85 -9.64 10.52
CA VAL A 128 20.71 -8.95 9.23
C VAL A 128 21.54 -9.63 8.14
N ARG A 129 21.21 -9.35 6.85
CA ARG A 129 21.82 -9.98 5.68
C ARG A 129 21.68 -11.51 5.73
N ARG A 130 20.51 -11.98 6.17
CA ARG A 130 20.12 -13.39 6.23
C ARG A 130 18.86 -13.57 5.40
N ARG A 131 19.03 -13.88 4.12
CA ARG A 131 17.92 -14.15 3.21
C ARG A 131 17.41 -15.56 3.44
N TRP A 132 16.17 -15.68 3.84
CA TRP A 132 15.51 -16.97 4.01
C TRP A 132 15.29 -17.66 2.66
N LEU A 133 15.66 -18.93 2.58
CA LEU A 133 15.56 -19.80 1.40
C LEU A 133 14.58 -20.94 1.60
N GLY A 134 13.82 -20.95 2.68
CA GLY A 134 12.93 -22.06 3.04
C GLY A 134 13.49 -22.90 4.18
N TRP A 135 13.25 -24.17 4.11
CA TRP A 135 13.75 -25.17 5.05
C TRP A 135 14.61 -26.17 4.28
N ASN A 136 15.68 -26.65 4.89
CA ASN A 136 16.48 -27.73 4.36
C ASN A 136 15.81 -29.11 4.57
N ASP A 137 16.43 -30.18 4.09
CA ASP A 137 15.90 -31.55 4.18
C ASP A 137 15.75 -32.04 5.63
N ALA A 138 16.50 -31.48 6.58
CA ALA A 138 16.38 -31.77 8.02
C ALA A 138 15.28 -30.92 8.71
N GLY A 139 14.52 -30.08 7.98
CA GLY A 139 13.48 -29.24 8.52
C GLY A 139 13.99 -27.96 9.22
N ALA A 140 15.29 -27.67 9.18
CA ALA A 140 15.85 -26.45 9.71
C ALA A 140 15.62 -25.27 8.76
N LEU A 141 15.42 -24.07 9.32
CA LEU A 141 15.39 -22.82 8.56
C LEU A 141 16.72 -22.63 7.81
N TYR A 142 16.63 -22.26 6.53
CA TYR A 142 17.79 -22.17 5.66
C TYR A 142 17.95 -20.75 5.11
N PHE A 143 19.16 -20.22 5.17
CA PHE A 143 19.45 -18.83 4.84
C PHE A 143 20.69 -18.71 3.94
N ALA A 144 20.62 -17.80 2.98
CA ALA A 144 21.81 -17.25 2.34
C ALA A 144 22.35 -16.09 3.18
N ALA A 145 23.65 -16.08 3.41
CA ALA A 145 24.37 -15.07 4.19
C ALA A 145 25.69 -14.68 3.50
N PRO A 146 26.31 -13.55 3.84
CA PRO A 146 27.59 -13.14 3.23
C PRO A 146 28.72 -14.16 3.42
N GLU A 147 28.69 -14.89 4.52
CA GLU A 147 29.68 -15.95 4.86
C GLU A 147 29.35 -17.31 4.26
N GLY A 148 28.26 -17.44 3.51
CA GLY A 148 27.77 -18.69 2.95
C GLY A 148 26.37 -19.05 3.46
N GLU A 149 25.96 -20.26 3.22
CA GLU A 149 24.63 -20.76 3.63
C GLU A 149 24.63 -21.16 5.10
N LEU A 150 23.53 -20.86 5.80
CA LEU A 150 23.35 -21.12 7.22
C LEU A 150 22.07 -21.92 7.45
N ALA A 151 22.07 -22.77 8.46
CA ALA A 151 20.88 -23.42 9.00
C ALA A 151 20.63 -22.97 10.44
N ALA A 152 19.37 -22.76 10.81
CA ALA A 152 18.95 -22.45 12.17
C ALA A 152 17.75 -23.34 12.57
N GLN A 153 17.79 -23.87 13.78
CA GLN A 153 16.66 -24.60 14.37
C GLN A 153 15.77 -23.61 15.14
N ALA A 154 14.47 -23.78 15.04
CA ALA A 154 13.50 -23.05 15.82
C ALA A 154 12.32 -23.96 16.18
N ASP A 155 11.81 -23.82 17.41
CA ASP A 155 10.60 -24.55 17.86
C ASP A 155 9.33 -23.91 17.28
N VAL A 156 9.40 -22.60 17.04
CA VAL A 156 8.33 -21.80 16.44
C VAL A 156 8.92 -20.78 15.47
N VAL A 157 8.23 -20.56 14.36
CA VAL A 157 8.61 -19.62 13.31
C VAL A 157 7.48 -18.64 13.05
N VAL A 158 7.79 -17.33 13.02
CA VAL A 158 6.87 -16.30 12.51
C VAL A 158 7.43 -15.76 11.20
N LEU A 159 6.72 -16.02 10.10
CA LEU A 159 7.01 -15.46 8.79
C LEU A 159 6.34 -14.09 8.65
N ALA A 160 7.13 -13.04 8.38
CA ALA A 160 6.68 -11.67 8.19
C ALA A 160 7.40 -11.04 6.98
N LEU A 161 7.37 -11.76 5.86
CA LEU A 161 8.24 -11.56 4.69
C LEU A 161 7.76 -10.42 3.76
N GLY A 162 6.64 -9.77 4.10
CA GLY A 162 6.07 -8.68 3.31
C GLY A 162 5.42 -9.17 2.01
N GLY A 163 5.06 -8.22 1.13
CA GLY A 163 4.53 -8.52 -0.20
C GLY A 163 5.63 -8.65 -1.26
N GLY A 164 5.35 -8.17 -2.49
CA GLY A 164 6.29 -8.18 -3.63
C GLY A 164 6.65 -6.80 -4.16
N SER A 165 6.22 -5.73 -3.49
CA SER A 165 6.54 -4.36 -3.90
C SER A 165 7.83 -3.86 -3.24
N TRP A 166 8.67 -3.13 -4.00
CA TRP A 166 9.97 -2.62 -3.55
C TRP A 166 11.00 -3.72 -3.24
N ALA A 167 11.26 -4.59 -4.19
CA ALA A 167 12.25 -5.68 -4.09
C ALA A 167 13.62 -5.21 -3.60
N ARG A 168 14.07 -4.02 -4.02
CA ARG A 168 15.32 -3.38 -3.56
C ARG A 168 15.36 -3.07 -2.05
N LEU A 169 14.21 -3.08 -1.38
CA LEU A 169 14.09 -2.86 0.07
C LEU A 169 13.81 -4.16 0.84
N GLY A 170 13.84 -5.32 0.16
CA GLY A 170 13.68 -6.64 0.74
C GLY A 170 12.26 -7.23 0.64
N SER A 171 11.30 -6.53 0.01
CA SER A 171 9.95 -7.03 -0.23
C SER A 171 9.83 -7.47 -1.69
N ASP A 172 10.37 -8.65 -2.02
CA ASP A 172 10.51 -9.15 -3.39
C ASP A 172 9.51 -10.26 -3.75
N GLY A 173 8.70 -10.73 -2.80
CA GLY A 173 7.69 -11.78 -3.01
C GLY A 173 8.27 -13.17 -3.27
N ALA A 174 9.59 -13.38 -3.21
CA ALA A 174 10.24 -14.66 -3.51
C ALA A 174 9.76 -15.80 -2.62
N TRP A 175 9.32 -15.51 -1.40
CA TRP A 175 8.75 -16.45 -0.45
C TRP A 175 7.49 -17.17 -0.98
N ALA A 176 6.73 -16.51 -1.87
CA ALA A 176 5.48 -17.08 -2.38
C ALA A 176 5.71 -18.42 -3.11
N ALA A 177 6.74 -18.48 -3.96
CA ALA A 177 7.13 -19.71 -4.65
C ALA A 177 7.60 -20.78 -3.67
N LEU A 178 8.36 -20.42 -2.62
CA LEU A 178 8.86 -21.36 -1.61
C LEU A 178 7.71 -22.02 -0.83
N LEU A 179 6.69 -21.24 -0.46
CA LEU A 179 5.52 -21.75 0.27
C LEU A 179 4.57 -22.54 -0.65
N ALA A 180 4.36 -22.09 -1.89
CA ALA A 180 3.57 -22.81 -2.88
C ALA A 180 4.16 -24.19 -3.21
N GLN A 181 5.49 -24.32 -3.32
CA GLN A 181 6.18 -25.61 -3.48
C GLN A 181 5.97 -26.58 -2.32
N ARG A 182 5.63 -26.05 -1.14
CA ARG A 182 5.24 -26.85 0.04
C ARG A 182 3.73 -27.12 0.15
N GLY A 183 2.98 -26.82 -0.90
CA GLY A 183 1.54 -27.07 -0.96
C GLY A 183 0.69 -25.99 -0.29
N MET A 184 1.27 -24.85 0.15
CA MET A 184 0.48 -23.76 0.73
C MET A 184 -0.32 -23.04 -0.33
N ASP A 185 -1.56 -22.69 -0.01
CA ASP A 185 -2.44 -21.93 -0.90
C ASP A 185 -2.08 -20.42 -0.86
N VAL A 186 -1.36 -20.00 -1.89
CA VAL A 186 -0.87 -18.63 -2.05
C VAL A 186 -1.60 -17.96 -3.21
N ALA A 187 -2.41 -16.95 -2.91
CA ALA A 187 -3.00 -16.10 -3.94
C ALA A 187 -1.89 -15.33 -4.68
N PRO A 188 -1.93 -15.25 -6.03
CA PRO A 188 -0.93 -14.53 -6.80
C PRO A 188 -0.75 -13.08 -6.32
N LEU A 189 0.50 -12.65 -6.16
CA LEU A 189 0.80 -11.27 -5.79
C LEU A 189 0.46 -10.34 -6.96
N LYS A 190 -0.25 -9.25 -6.65
CA LYS A 190 -0.70 -8.22 -7.60
C LYS A 190 -0.30 -6.83 -7.10
N PRO A 191 -0.06 -5.86 -8.00
CA PRO A 191 0.17 -4.47 -7.57
C PRO A 191 -1.09 -3.89 -6.91
N ALA A 192 -0.90 -3.24 -5.75
CA ALA A 192 -1.91 -2.49 -5.02
C ALA A 192 -1.38 -1.09 -4.70
N ASN A 193 -2.26 -0.10 -4.66
CA ASN A 193 -1.84 1.30 -4.55
C ASN A 193 -0.80 1.66 -5.63
N CYS A 194 -1.13 1.37 -6.87
CA CYS A 194 -0.25 1.50 -8.03
C CYS A 194 -0.77 2.55 -9.01
N GLY A 195 0.11 3.01 -9.90
CA GLY A 195 -0.23 3.78 -11.09
C GLY A 195 -0.76 2.90 -12.23
N PHE A 196 -1.21 3.56 -13.30
CA PHE A 196 -1.74 2.90 -14.49
C PHE A 196 -1.20 3.55 -15.75
N ASP A 197 -0.92 2.75 -16.77
CA ASP A 197 -0.56 3.20 -18.10
C ASP A 197 -1.81 3.62 -18.88
N VAL A 198 -1.69 4.71 -19.64
CA VAL A 198 -2.72 5.17 -20.59
C VAL A 198 -2.50 4.49 -21.93
N VAL A 199 -3.58 4.10 -22.58
CA VAL A 199 -3.53 3.51 -23.93
C VAL A 199 -2.84 4.45 -24.91
N GLY A 200 -1.82 3.94 -25.62
CA GLY A 200 -1.00 4.74 -26.53
C GLY A 200 0.09 5.59 -25.86
N GLY A 201 0.10 5.65 -24.52
CA GLY A 201 1.04 6.50 -23.76
C GLY A 201 0.80 7.99 -23.98
N TRP A 202 1.72 8.82 -23.49
CA TRP A 202 1.70 10.27 -23.67
C TRP A 202 2.59 10.71 -24.84
N SER A 203 2.24 11.82 -25.49
CA SER A 203 3.15 12.47 -26.41
C SER A 203 4.48 12.83 -25.75
N GLU A 204 5.55 12.93 -26.53
CA GLU A 204 6.86 13.35 -26.01
C GLU A 204 6.78 14.71 -25.31
N HIS A 205 5.95 15.62 -25.81
CA HIS A 205 5.72 16.94 -25.20
C HIS A 205 5.10 16.83 -23.81
N LEU A 206 4.05 16.01 -23.65
CA LEU A 206 3.38 15.86 -22.35
C LEU A 206 4.33 15.16 -21.36
N ARG A 207 4.97 14.07 -21.79
CA ARG A 207 5.92 13.31 -20.99
C ARG A 207 7.09 14.16 -20.49
N THR A 208 7.78 14.85 -21.37
CA THR A 208 9.00 15.60 -21.00
C THR A 208 8.73 16.85 -20.18
N ARG A 209 7.57 17.49 -20.33
CA ARG A 209 7.25 18.74 -19.63
C ARG A 209 6.37 18.59 -18.41
N PHE A 210 5.56 17.53 -18.33
CA PHE A 210 4.50 17.43 -17.32
C PHE A 210 4.52 16.14 -16.53
N ALA A 211 5.32 15.12 -16.88
CA ALA A 211 5.51 13.96 -16.02
C ALA A 211 6.05 14.39 -14.64
N GLY A 212 5.53 13.79 -13.59
CA GLY A 212 5.82 14.16 -12.20
C GLY A 212 5.03 15.39 -11.71
N GLN A 213 4.18 16.02 -12.54
CA GLN A 213 3.40 17.18 -12.10
C GLN A 213 2.01 16.76 -11.59
N PRO A 214 1.57 17.36 -10.45
CA PRO A 214 0.27 17.06 -9.87
C PRO A 214 -0.88 17.77 -10.59
N LEU A 215 -1.98 17.06 -10.83
CA LEU A 215 -3.30 17.60 -11.13
C LEU A 215 -4.07 17.76 -9.83
N LYS A 216 -4.02 18.96 -9.27
CA LYS A 216 -4.74 19.30 -8.02
C LYS A 216 -6.20 19.57 -8.29
N THR A 217 -7.06 19.20 -7.34
CA THR A 217 -8.49 19.48 -7.38
C THR A 217 -9.10 18.99 -8.69
N VAL A 218 -9.16 17.69 -8.83
CA VAL A 218 -9.86 16.98 -9.91
C VAL A 218 -10.81 15.95 -9.31
N ALA A 219 -11.78 15.48 -10.07
CA ALA A 219 -12.57 14.31 -9.71
C ALA A 219 -12.42 13.25 -10.80
N LEU A 220 -12.34 11.99 -10.36
CA LEU A 220 -12.28 10.82 -11.22
C LEU A 220 -13.62 10.10 -11.11
N ARG A 221 -14.15 9.64 -12.25
CA ARG A 221 -15.32 8.77 -12.35
C ARG A 221 -15.03 7.60 -13.27
N PHE A 222 -15.53 6.41 -12.93
CA PHE A 222 -15.50 5.22 -13.77
C PHE A 222 -16.57 4.23 -13.34
N THR A 223 -16.85 3.25 -14.21
CA THR A 223 -17.76 2.13 -13.91
C THR A 223 -16.93 0.86 -13.82
N ASP A 224 -17.13 0.07 -12.75
CA ASP A 224 -16.46 -1.23 -12.59
C ASP A 224 -17.15 -2.34 -13.38
N THR A 225 -16.63 -3.57 -13.27
CA THR A 225 -17.17 -4.77 -13.93
C THR A 225 -18.59 -5.14 -13.51
N ASP A 226 -18.98 -4.75 -12.31
CA ASP A 226 -20.31 -5.04 -11.73
C ASP A 226 -21.34 -3.95 -12.09
N GLY A 227 -20.92 -2.92 -12.83
CA GLY A 227 -21.77 -1.79 -13.22
C GLY A 227 -21.88 -0.70 -12.17
N ASN A 228 -21.11 -0.78 -11.08
CA ASN A 228 -21.11 0.25 -10.06
C ASN A 228 -20.32 1.49 -10.53
N VAL A 229 -20.91 2.66 -10.32
CA VAL A 229 -20.26 3.93 -10.63
C VAL A 229 -19.47 4.41 -9.43
N HIS A 230 -18.17 4.57 -9.62
CA HIS A 230 -17.25 5.12 -8.63
C HIS A 230 -16.91 6.57 -8.97
N GLN A 231 -16.98 7.45 -7.97
CA GLN A 231 -16.58 8.84 -8.12
C GLN A 231 -15.80 9.30 -6.89
N ARG A 232 -14.64 9.92 -7.12
CA ARG A 232 -13.81 10.49 -6.05
C ARG A 232 -13.17 11.79 -6.48
N LYS A 233 -13.08 12.75 -5.54
CA LYS A 233 -12.33 13.99 -5.70
C LYS A 233 -11.00 13.88 -4.98
N GLY A 234 -9.95 14.44 -5.59
CA GLY A 234 -8.62 14.41 -5.01
C GLY A 234 -7.55 15.05 -5.90
N GLU A 235 -6.33 14.52 -5.76
CA GLU A 235 -5.17 14.88 -6.55
C GLU A 235 -4.59 13.61 -7.18
N LEU A 236 -4.27 13.69 -8.46
CA LEU A 236 -3.48 12.68 -9.17
C LEU A 236 -2.22 13.31 -9.76
N MET A 237 -1.30 12.50 -10.21
CA MET A 237 -0.05 12.92 -10.85
C MET A 237 0.07 12.26 -12.21
N LEU A 238 0.58 12.96 -13.21
CA LEU A 238 1.00 12.34 -14.46
C LEU A 238 2.33 11.62 -14.22
N SER A 239 2.41 10.35 -14.60
CA SER A 239 3.65 9.60 -14.71
C SER A 239 4.18 9.67 -16.16
N ASP A 240 5.32 9.05 -16.43
CA ASP A 240 5.90 8.98 -17.78
C ASP A 240 5.00 8.27 -18.80
N SER A 241 4.18 7.32 -18.35
CA SER A 241 3.33 6.50 -19.22
C SER A 241 1.83 6.60 -18.92
N GLY A 242 1.44 7.32 -17.85
CA GLY A 242 0.04 7.35 -17.44
C GLY A 242 -0.24 8.19 -16.21
N VAL A 243 -0.98 7.64 -15.25
CA VAL A 243 -1.48 8.34 -14.07
C VAL A 243 -1.17 7.59 -12.78
N GLU A 244 -0.88 8.34 -11.71
CA GLU A 244 -0.61 7.80 -10.37
C GLU A 244 -1.05 8.79 -9.29
N GLY A 245 -0.69 8.55 -8.03
CA GLY A 245 -0.97 9.45 -6.91
C GLY A 245 -2.20 9.07 -6.11
N SER A 246 -2.47 9.83 -5.04
CA SER A 246 -3.41 9.44 -3.99
C SER A 246 -4.84 9.14 -4.46
N LEU A 247 -5.34 9.88 -5.47
CA LEU A 247 -6.66 9.66 -6.06
C LEU A 247 -6.72 8.32 -6.81
N ILE A 248 -5.68 8.02 -7.59
CA ILE A 248 -5.55 6.76 -8.36
C ILE A 248 -5.36 5.58 -7.40
N TYR A 249 -4.47 5.72 -6.40
CA TYR A 249 -4.23 4.65 -5.42
C TYR A 249 -5.48 4.25 -4.64
N ALA A 250 -6.34 5.22 -4.33
CA ALA A 250 -7.59 4.97 -3.60
C ALA A 250 -8.62 4.10 -4.35
N VAL A 251 -8.46 3.93 -5.66
CA VAL A 251 -9.33 3.13 -6.54
C VAL A 251 -8.55 2.07 -7.32
N SER A 252 -7.27 1.89 -7.02
CA SER A 252 -6.36 1.05 -7.82
C SER A 252 -6.78 -0.42 -7.86
N ALA A 253 -7.31 -0.98 -6.78
CA ALA A 253 -7.82 -2.35 -6.76
C ALA A 253 -8.94 -2.55 -7.81
N LEU A 254 -9.93 -1.66 -7.82
CA LEU A 254 -11.05 -1.71 -8.75
C LEU A 254 -10.61 -1.50 -10.21
N LEU A 255 -9.73 -0.53 -10.46
CA LEU A 255 -9.19 -0.28 -11.80
C LEU A 255 -8.38 -1.47 -12.30
N ARG A 256 -7.50 -2.02 -11.47
CA ARG A 256 -6.68 -3.21 -11.78
C ARG A 256 -7.56 -4.41 -12.15
N ASP A 257 -8.56 -4.69 -11.32
CA ASP A 257 -9.40 -5.86 -11.50
C ASP A 257 -10.35 -5.68 -12.72
N THR A 258 -10.83 -4.45 -12.99
CA THR A 258 -11.56 -4.12 -14.22
C THR A 258 -10.67 -4.32 -15.46
N ILE A 259 -9.43 -3.84 -15.44
CA ILE A 259 -8.48 -4.06 -16.55
C ILE A 259 -8.20 -5.55 -16.74
N ALA A 260 -8.01 -6.30 -15.67
CA ALA A 260 -7.77 -7.73 -15.75
C ALA A 260 -8.93 -8.49 -16.39
N ALA A 261 -10.18 -8.05 -16.18
CA ALA A 261 -11.37 -8.66 -16.75
C ALA A 261 -11.69 -8.20 -18.19
N GLN A 262 -11.44 -6.93 -18.52
CA GLN A 262 -11.90 -6.30 -19.76
C GLN A 262 -10.77 -5.86 -20.71
N GLY A 263 -9.49 -5.98 -20.29
CA GLY A 263 -8.33 -5.52 -21.04
C GLY A 263 -8.02 -4.03 -20.90
N SER A 264 -9.00 -3.21 -20.53
CA SER A 264 -8.84 -1.77 -20.31
C SER A 264 -9.99 -1.23 -19.45
N VAL A 265 -9.84 -0.02 -18.94
CA VAL A 265 -10.92 0.72 -18.27
C VAL A 265 -10.93 2.18 -18.72
N SER A 266 -12.12 2.69 -19.04
CA SER A 266 -12.31 4.11 -19.31
C SER A 266 -12.60 4.85 -18.02
N ILE A 267 -11.81 5.89 -17.72
CA ILE A 267 -12.06 6.83 -16.64
C ILE A 267 -12.41 8.20 -17.22
N GLU A 268 -13.19 8.96 -16.49
CA GLU A 268 -13.53 10.35 -16.80
C GLU A 268 -12.91 11.26 -15.74
N LEU A 269 -12.19 12.29 -16.17
CA LEU A 269 -11.61 13.30 -15.29
C LEU A 269 -12.38 14.61 -15.37
N ASP A 270 -12.96 15.04 -14.25
CA ASP A 270 -13.45 16.40 -14.08
C ASP A 270 -12.30 17.30 -13.62
N LEU A 271 -11.86 18.20 -14.50
CA LEU A 271 -10.73 19.09 -14.25
C LEU A 271 -11.13 20.34 -13.44
N ALA A 272 -12.43 20.57 -13.23
CA ALA A 272 -12.99 21.68 -12.47
C ALA A 272 -14.17 21.23 -11.57
N PRO A 273 -13.96 20.30 -10.62
CA PRO A 273 -15.05 19.67 -9.86
C PRO A 273 -15.82 20.64 -8.95
N ASP A 274 -15.26 21.78 -8.63
CA ASP A 274 -15.91 22.84 -7.81
C ASP A 274 -16.84 23.75 -8.60
N LYS A 275 -16.92 23.57 -9.93
CA LYS A 275 -17.80 24.34 -10.80
C LYS A 275 -18.83 23.42 -11.46
N PRO A 276 -20.13 23.76 -11.42
CA PRO A 276 -21.14 23.02 -12.18
C PRO A 276 -20.93 23.22 -13.68
N LEU A 277 -21.44 22.29 -14.50
CA LEU A 277 -21.26 22.28 -15.95
C LEU A 277 -21.72 23.60 -16.60
N GLU A 278 -22.89 24.11 -16.20
CA GLU A 278 -23.51 25.34 -16.76
C GLU A 278 -22.57 26.53 -16.57
N ARG A 279 -21.88 26.62 -15.42
CA ARG A 279 -20.90 27.65 -15.16
C ARG A 279 -19.66 27.49 -16.03
N VAL A 280 -19.15 26.26 -16.18
CA VAL A 280 -18.00 26.00 -17.06
C VAL A 280 -18.34 26.34 -18.51
N VAL A 281 -19.54 25.95 -19.00
CA VAL A 281 -20.03 26.32 -20.32
C VAL A 281 -20.06 27.85 -20.48
N ALA A 282 -20.67 28.60 -19.56
CA ALA A 282 -20.76 30.06 -19.62
C ALA A 282 -19.36 30.73 -19.61
N GLU A 283 -18.42 30.21 -18.82
CA GLU A 283 -17.07 30.74 -18.76
C GLU A 283 -16.24 30.44 -20.03
N VAL A 284 -16.37 29.24 -20.61
CA VAL A 284 -15.62 28.82 -21.79
C VAL A 284 -16.17 29.45 -23.07
N THR A 285 -17.51 29.60 -23.18
CA THR A 285 -18.17 30.20 -24.35
C THR A 285 -18.11 31.74 -24.35
N HIS A 286 -17.70 32.38 -23.23
CA HIS A 286 -17.55 33.83 -23.18
C HIS A 286 -16.54 34.29 -24.25
N PRO A 287 -16.83 35.37 -24.99
CA PRO A 287 -15.94 35.88 -26.04
C PRO A 287 -14.52 36.10 -25.53
N ARG A 288 -13.54 35.46 -26.17
CA ARG A 288 -12.13 35.54 -25.74
C ARG A 288 -11.38 36.78 -26.27
N GLY A 289 -11.95 37.46 -27.28
CA GLY A 289 -11.28 38.55 -27.95
C GLY A 289 -9.94 38.12 -28.56
N SER A 290 -8.92 38.92 -28.38
CA SER A 290 -7.54 38.63 -28.85
C SER A 290 -6.74 37.66 -27.98
N ARG A 291 -7.32 37.14 -26.86
CA ARG A 291 -6.61 36.22 -25.96
C ARG A 291 -6.40 34.84 -26.58
N SER A 292 -5.26 34.26 -26.28
CA SER A 292 -5.04 32.83 -26.59
C SER A 292 -6.04 31.92 -25.84
N LEU A 293 -6.33 30.73 -26.34
CA LEU A 293 -7.19 29.79 -25.66
C LEU A 293 -6.69 29.48 -24.23
N SER A 294 -5.37 29.28 -24.06
CA SER A 294 -4.78 29.01 -22.73
C SER A 294 -5.00 30.19 -21.77
N SER A 295 -4.78 31.44 -22.20
CA SER A 295 -5.00 32.63 -21.36
C SER A 295 -6.48 32.81 -21.01
N HIS A 296 -7.39 32.51 -21.95
CA HIS A 296 -8.82 32.56 -21.73
C HIS A 296 -9.26 31.54 -20.69
N LEU A 297 -8.91 30.23 -20.86
CA LEU A 297 -9.26 29.16 -19.93
C LEU A 297 -8.64 29.36 -18.55
N GLN A 298 -7.40 29.87 -18.49
CA GLN A 298 -6.75 30.17 -17.20
C GLN A 298 -7.53 31.23 -16.44
N SER A 299 -7.89 32.34 -17.09
CA SER A 299 -8.55 33.50 -16.42
C SER A 299 -10.00 33.20 -16.07
N ARG A 300 -10.72 32.44 -16.87
CA ARG A 300 -12.16 32.15 -16.71
C ARG A 300 -12.43 30.87 -15.95
N ALA A 301 -11.94 29.74 -16.47
CA ALA A 301 -12.24 28.41 -15.93
C ALA A 301 -11.25 27.95 -14.87
N GLY A 302 -10.08 28.61 -14.73
CA GLY A 302 -9.01 28.16 -13.84
C GLY A 302 -8.17 27.01 -14.40
N ILE A 303 -8.31 26.73 -15.70
CA ILE A 303 -7.60 25.64 -16.38
C ILE A 303 -6.25 26.15 -16.88
N LYS A 304 -5.15 25.70 -16.26
CA LYS A 304 -3.78 26.10 -16.59
C LYS A 304 -2.79 24.94 -16.43
N GLY A 305 -1.57 25.15 -16.93
CA GLY A 305 -0.46 24.19 -16.76
C GLY A 305 -0.83 22.80 -17.24
N VAL A 306 -0.61 21.79 -16.39
CA VAL A 306 -0.84 20.37 -16.69
C VAL A 306 -2.29 20.07 -17.11
N LYS A 307 -3.31 20.75 -16.55
CA LYS A 307 -4.71 20.58 -16.97
C LYS A 307 -4.93 21.01 -18.42
N MET A 308 -4.31 22.12 -18.84
CA MET A 308 -4.39 22.59 -20.22
C MET A 308 -3.61 21.68 -21.18
N ALA A 309 -2.46 21.19 -20.73
CA ALA A 309 -1.66 20.24 -21.51
C ALA A 309 -2.41 18.94 -21.75
N LEU A 310 -3.08 18.42 -20.73
CA LEU A 310 -3.88 17.19 -20.81
C LEU A 310 -5.09 17.36 -21.76
N LEU A 311 -5.77 18.50 -21.77
CA LEU A 311 -6.83 18.80 -22.73
C LEU A 311 -6.31 18.76 -24.18
N ARG A 312 -5.10 19.30 -24.42
CA ARG A 312 -4.47 19.29 -25.75
C ARG A 312 -3.98 17.91 -26.18
N GLU A 313 -3.65 17.07 -25.22
CA GLU A 313 -3.25 15.70 -25.46
C GLU A 313 -4.41 14.83 -25.93
N VAL A 314 -5.57 15.00 -25.28
CA VAL A 314 -6.73 14.13 -25.49
C VAL A 314 -7.66 14.64 -26.61
N LEU A 315 -7.76 15.97 -26.77
CA LEU A 315 -8.74 16.57 -27.70
C LEU A 315 -8.09 16.95 -29.04
N SER A 316 -8.82 16.73 -30.12
CA SER A 316 -8.45 17.23 -31.45
C SER A 316 -8.49 18.77 -31.51
N ALA A 317 -7.82 19.34 -32.51
CA ALA A 317 -7.86 20.78 -32.76
C ALA A 317 -9.29 21.30 -32.96
N GLU A 318 -10.16 20.54 -33.60
CA GLU A 318 -11.57 20.86 -33.80
C GLU A 318 -12.34 20.92 -32.47
N GLN A 319 -12.15 19.90 -31.61
CA GLN A 319 -12.78 19.84 -30.29
C GLN A 319 -12.30 20.99 -29.38
N LEU A 320 -11.01 21.33 -29.42
CA LEU A 320 -10.46 22.47 -28.67
C LEU A 320 -11.01 23.82 -29.15
N ASN A 321 -11.37 23.95 -30.42
CA ASN A 321 -11.93 25.17 -30.99
C ASN A 321 -13.45 25.27 -30.87
N ASN A 322 -14.14 24.20 -30.48
CA ASN A 322 -15.57 24.21 -30.16
C ASN A 322 -15.76 24.49 -28.67
N PRO A 323 -16.26 25.68 -28.25
CA PRO A 323 -16.34 26.05 -26.85
C PRO A 323 -17.26 25.15 -26.02
N VAL A 324 -18.34 24.65 -26.61
CA VAL A 324 -19.29 23.76 -25.90
C VAL A 324 -18.66 22.39 -25.67
N THR A 325 -18.09 21.79 -26.73
CA THR A 325 -17.36 20.52 -26.62
C THR A 325 -16.22 20.61 -25.62
N LEU A 326 -15.45 21.71 -25.64
CA LEU A 326 -14.36 21.93 -24.71
C LEU A 326 -14.85 22.05 -23.25
N ALA A 327 -15.98 22.74 -23.03
CA ALA A 327 -16.56 22.85 -21.69
C ALA A 327 -16.98 21.49 -21.12
N HIS A 328 -17.61 20.65 -21.97
CA HIS A 328 -17.96 19.29 -21.60
C HIS A 328 -16.70 18.43 -21.31
N ALA A 329 -15.66 18.55 -22.14
CA ALA A 329 -14.41 17.85 -21.92
C ALA A 329 -13.69 18.28 -20.63
N ILE A 330 -13.78 19.55 -20.22
CA ILE A 330 -13.27 19.99 -18.93
C ILE A 330 -13.98 19.28 -17.75
N LYS A 331 -15.26 18.93 -17.92
CA LYS A 331 -16.06 18.25 -16.89
C LYS A 331 -16.01 16.74 -16.98
N SER A 332 -15.65 16.16 -18.13
CA SER A 332 -15.60 14.71 -18.33
C SER A 332 -14.58 14.39 -19.44
N LEU A 333 -13.28 14.54 -19.07
CA LEU A 333 -12.19 14.22 -19.99
C LEU A 333 -11.94 12.71 -19.96
N PRO A 334 -12.16 11.97 -21.07
CA PRO A 334 -11.97 10.52 -21.09
C PRO A 334 -10.48 10.18 -21.15
N LEU A 335 -10.07 9.21 -20.35
CA LEU A 335 -8.79 8.52 -20.46
C LEU A 335 -9.03 7.01 -20.42
N ILE A 336 -8.31 6.26 -21.25
CA ILE A 336 -8.38 4.81 -21.27
C ILE A 336 -7.09 4.27 -20.64
N LEU A 337 -7.23 3.51 -19.56
CA LEU A 337 -6.12 2.86 -18.85
C LEU A 337 -6.01 1.41 -19.34
N SER A 338 -4.79 0.96 -19.64
CA SER A 338 -4.53 -0.36 -20.25
C SER A 338 -3.85 -1.36 -19.32
N ALA A 339 -3.08 -0.90 -18.35
CA ALA A 339 -2.33 -1.78 -17.47
C ALA A 339 -2.05 -1.11 -16.13
N ALA A 340 -2.05 -1.90 -15.07
CA ALA A 340 -1.47 -1.49 -13.81
C ALA A 340 0.06 -1.46 -13.93
N ARG A 341 0.72 -0.49 -13.27
CA ARG A 341 2.19 -0.45 -13.21
C ARG A 341 2.72 -1.70 -12.50
N PRO A 342 3.94 -2.16 -12.84
CA PRO A 342 4.54 -3.36 -12.27
C PRO A 342 4.50 -3.40 -10.74
N LEU A 343 4.45 -4.60 -10.18
CA LEU A 343 4.40 -4.83 -8.75
C LEU A 343 5.56 -4.16 -7.99
N ASP A 344 6.75 -4.15 -8.56
CA ASP A 344 7.94 -3.52 -7.95
C ASP A 344 7.84 -1.98 -7.85
N GLU A 345 7.00 -1.36 -8.66
CA GLU A 345 6.72 0.08 -8.62
C GLU A 345 5.52 0.44 -7.72
N ALA A 346 4.73 -0.55 -7.33
CA ALA A 346 3.56 -0.34 -6.49
C ALA A 346 3.94 0.01 -5.04
N ILE A 347 3.07 0.72 -4.34
CA ILE A 347 3.28 1.02 -2.91
C ILE A 347 3.10 -0.23 -2.06
N SER A 348 2.18 -1.11 -2.44
CA SER A 348 1.85 -2.34 -1.71
C SER A 348 1.45 -3.47 -2.66
N SER A 349 1.25 -4.65 -2.08
CA SER A 349 0.82 -5.86 -2.78
C SER A 349 -0.57 -6.28 -2.31
N ALA A 350 -1.34 -6.86 -3.23
CA ALA A 350 -2.49 -7.72 -2.94
C ALA A 350 -2.09 -9.17 -3.17
N GLY A 351 -2.89 -10.13 -2.71
CA GLY A 351 -2.57 -11.54 -2.72
C GLY A 351 -1.68 -11.95 -1.54
N GLY A 352 -1.27 -13.18 -1.50
CA GLY A 352 -0.48 -13.76 -0.41
C GLY A 352 -1.07 -15.04 0.15
N ILE A 353 -0.64 -15.44 1.36
CA ILE A 353 -1.18 -16.61 2.06
C ILE A 353 -2.66 -16.37 2.38
N LYS A 354 -3.51 -17.26 1.90
CA LYS A 354 -4.95 -17.14 2.13
C LYS A 354 -5.30 -17.40 3.60
N PHE A 355 -6.23 -16.62 4.15
CA PHE A 355 -6.69 -16.79 5.53
C PHE A 355 -7.31 -18.16 5.78
N GLU A 356 -7.87 -18.79 4.77
CA GLU A 356 -8.44 -20.13 4.80
C GLU A 356 -7.39 -21.21 5.15
N SER A 357 -6.12 -20.97 4.84
CA SER A 357 -4.98 -21.83 5.20
C SER A 357 -4.46 -21.60 6.62
N LEU A 358 -5.01 -20.63 7.34
CA LEU A 358 -4.59 -20.23 8.68
C LEU A 358 -5.64 -20.57 9.73
N ASP A 359 -5.20 -20.77 10.95
CA ASP A 359 -6.11 -20.75 12.11
C ASP A 359 -6.38 -19.32 12.59
N ALA A 360 -7.20 -19.17 13.63
CA ALA A 360 -7.54 -17.87 14.23
C ALA A 360 -6.33 -17.13 14.86
N LYS A 361 -5.20 -17.83 15.06
CA LYS A 361 -3.95 -17.29 15.60
C LYS A 361 -2.92 -17.03 14.52
N LEU A 362 -3.30 -17.14 13.26
CA LEU A 362 -2.45 -17.01 12.07
C LEU A 362 -1.37 -18.10 11.94
N MET A 363 -1.56 -19.26 12.56
CA MET A 363 -0.73 -20.45 12.34
C MET A 363 -1.17 -21.16 11.06
N LEU A 364 -0.22 -21.58 10.23
CA LEU A 364 -0.47 -22.43 9.07
C LEU A 364 -1.04 -23.80 9.53
N ARG A 365 -2.22 -24.17 9.02
CA ARG A 365 -2.89 -25.43 9.39
C ARG A 365 -2.06 -26.66 9.02
N ASP A 366 -1.42 -26.61 7.85
CA ASP A 366 -0.62 -27.70 7.30
C ASP A 366 0.84 -27.65 7.75
N LEU A 367 1.24 -26.65 8.53
CA LEU A 367 2.61 -26.52 9.05
C LEU A 367 2.59 -25.99 10.49
N PRO A 368 2.21 -26.87 11.47
CA PRO A 368 2.09 -26.46 12.87
C PRO A 368 3.38 -25.86 13.44
N GLY A 369 3.26 -24.76 14.20
CA GLY A 369 4.39 -24.01 14.73
C GLY A 369 4.91 -22.91 13.79
N VAL A 370 4.34 -22.77 12.58
CA VAL A 370 4.68 -21.70 11.65
C VAL A 370 3.49 -20.74 11.54
N PHE A 371 3.74 -19.47 11.84
CA PHE A 371 2.78 -18.38 11.83
C PHE A 371 3.11 -17.40 10.69
N CYS A 372 2.09 -16.74 10.13
CA CYS A 372 2.27 -15.74 9.08
C CYS A 372 1.67 -14.40 9.51
N ALA A 373 2.34 -13.28 9.17
CA ALA A 373 1.88 -11.95 9.55
C ALA A 373 2.25 -10.87 8.51
N GLY A 374 1.47 -9.81 8.49
CA GLY A 374 1.73 -8.63 7.67
C GLY A 374 1.24 -8.75 6.24
N GLU A 375 1.92 -8.04 5.34
CA GLU A 375 1.55 -7.91 3.93
C GLU A 375 1.73 -9.22 3.13
N MET A 376 2.34 -10.27 3.71
CA MET A 376 2.39 -11.59 3.09
C MET A 376 1.06 -12.36 3.17
N LEU A 377 0.09 -11.91 3.96
CA LEU A 377 -1.26 -12.45 4.01
C LEU A 377 -2.09 -11.92 2.84
N ASP A 378 -3.10 -12.69 2.41
CA ASP A 378 -3.96 -12.33 1.28
C ASP A 378 -4.98 -11.24 1.64
N TRP A 379 -4.52 -10.00 1.62
CA TRP A 379 -5.36 -8.82 1.79
C TRP A 379 -4.72 -7.60 1.12
N GLU A 380 -5.53 -6.58 0.88
CA GLU A 380 -5.09 -5.26 0.44
C GLU A 380 -5.91 -4.16 1.11
N ALA A 381 -5.37 -2.95 1.14
CA ALA A 381 -6.06 -1.76 1.62
C ALA A 381 -5.53 -0.51 0.90
N PRO A 382 -6.32 0.57 0.78
CA PRO A 382 -5.83 1.82 0.22
C PRO A 382 -4.76 2.46 1.12
N THR A 383 -4.04 3.45 0.57
CA THR A 383 -3.17 4.30 1.38
C THR A 383 -4.00 5.10 2.40
N GLY A 384 -3.44 5.36 3.59
CA GLY A 384 -4.16 6.07 4.65
C GLY A 384 -3.89 5.54 6.06
N GLY A 385 -2.84 4.72 6.23
CA GLY A 385 -2.46 4.10 7.51
C GLY A 385 -3.03 2.70 7.72
N TYR A 386 -3.96 2.26 6.88
CA TYR A 386 -4.61 0.95 6.96
C TYR A 386 -3.61 -0.21 6.84
N LEU A 387 -2.68 -0.11 5.88
CA LEU A 387 -1.64 -1.13 5.64
C LEU A 387 -0.77 -1.34 6.89
N LEU A 388 -0.28 -0.26 7.49
CA LEU A 388 0.55 -0.35 8.69
C LEU A 388 -0.24 -0.92 9.87
N THR A 389 -1.48 -0.45 10.08
CA THR A 389 -2.34 -0.95 11.17
C THR A 389 -2.55 -2.46 11.07
N ALA A 390 -2.89 -3.00 9.89
CA ALA A 390 -3.05 -4.44 9.71
C ALA A 390 -1.72 -5.22 9.88
N CYS A 391 -0.59 -4.64 9.45
CA CYS A 391 0.72 -5.24 9.70
C CYS A 391 1.04 -5.33 11.19
N PHE A 392 0.80 -4.27 11.97
CA PHE A 392 0.99 -4.27 13.42
C PHE A 392 0.03 -5.26 14.10
N ALA A 393 -1.26 -5.22 13.74
CA ALA A 393 -2.28 -6.09 14.32
C ALA A 393 -2.01 -7.57 14.07
N SER A 394 -1.71 -7.95 12.82
CA SER A 394 -1.38 -9.35 12.48
C SER A 394 -0.09 -9.81 13.14
N GLY A 395 0.94 -8.97 13.22
CA GLY A 395 2.18 -9.29 13.92
C GLY A 395 1.94 -9.57 15.42
N ARG A 396 1.08 -8.77 16.06
CA ARG A 396 0.67 -8.98 17.46
C ARG A 396 -0.08 -10.29 17.65
N VAL A 397 -1.05 -10.58 16.78
CA VAL A 397 -1.84 -11.82 16.86
C VAL A 397 -0.97 -13.06 16.62
N ALA A 398 -0.09 -13.02 15.62
CA ALA A 398 0.84 -14.12 15.34
C ALA A 398 1.83 -14.34 16.51
N GLY A 399 2.38 -13.25 17.08
CA GLY A 399 3.25 -13.35 18.25
C GLY A 399 2.56 -13.96 19.46
N GLN A 400 1.31 -13.57 19.76
CA GLN A 400 0.51 -14.14 20.83
C GLN A 400 0.13 -15.59 20.54
N GLY A 401 -0.21 -15.92 19.30
CA GLY A 401 -0.45 -17.29 18.86
C GLY A 401 0.75 -18.20 19.08
N ALA A 402 1.93 -17.71 18.73
CA ALA A 402 3.18 -18.43 18.94
C ALA A 402 3.49 -18.69 20.42
N LEU A 403 3.23 -17.72 21.31
CA LEU A 403 3.35 -17.91 22.77
C LEU A 403 2.38 -18.97 23.29
N ASN A 404 1.13 -18.93 22.85
CA ASN A 404 0.11 -19.90 23.26
C ASN A 404 0.51 -21.32 22.81
N TYR A 405 0.97 -21.47 21.57
CA TYR A 405 1.44 -22.74 21.03
C TYR A 405 2.63 -23.33 21.82
N LEU A 406 3.58 -22.49 22.22
CA LEU A 406 4.69 -22.90 23.08
C LEU A 406 4.23 -23.35 24.46
N ALA A 407 3.24 -22.67 25.05
CA ALA A 407 2.70 -23.01 26.36
C ALA A 407 1.93 -24.36 26.33
N GLU A 408 1.26 -24.69 25.23
CA GLU A 408 0.55 -25.96 25.04
C GLU A 408 1.48 -27.16 24.82
N LYS A 409 2.73 -26.92 24.39
CA LYS A 409 3.75 -27.98 24.16
C LYS A 409 4.61 -28.28 25.38
N ASN A 410 4.64 -27.41 26.39
CA ASN A 410 5.37 -27.58 27.64
C ASN A 410 4.46 -28.15 28.76
#